data_c182566b593619faf7c8d5549ee5ef58
#
_entry.id   c182566b593619faf7c8d5549ee5ef58
#
_cell.length_a   1.000
_cell.length_b   1.000
_cell.length_c   1.000
_cell.angle_alpha   90.00
_cell.angle_beta   90.00
_cell.angle_gamma   90.00
#
_symmetry.space_group_name_H-M   'P 1'
#
loop_
_entity.id
_entity.type
_entity.pdbx_description
1 polymer ?
#
loop_
_entity_poly.entity_id
_entity_poly.type
_entity_poly.pdbx_seq_one_letter_code
_entity_poly.pdbx_strand_id
1 'polypeptide(L)'
;QQLSALGGLAAAAAHQLGSPLSTIAVIASELGRDIPADSDMYQDIKLLQSESDRCRDILASLSHSPRNADDNPFAEVPISVIAELAAMPHQQNDISVTIEKYPTLRNLDNHKDQALEPNVTRSPELLHGLSTLVQNAIQFARNTVEITISWDAANVAVEIDDDGPGFPLTLLDRLGEPYLSTRSREKDHMGLGIFISKTLLGRTHAQLFFKNRPDGGASVLVKWDRKTIEAENI
;
A
#
# COMPACT_ATOMS: atom_id res chain seq x y z
N GLN A 1 -21.25 -18.34 12.31
CA GLN A 1 -20.89 -18.33 13.74
C GLN A 1 -19.37 -18.24 13.98
N GLN A 2 -18.52 -18.82 13.14
CA GLN A 2 -17.04 -18.71 13.29
C GLN A 2 -16.50 -17.31 12.96
N LEU A 3 -17.07 -16.60 11.98
CA LEU A 3 -16.67 -15.23 11.60
C LEU A 3 -17.01 -14.19 12.69
N SER A 4 -18.15 -14.38 13.39
CA SER A 4 -18.56 -13.49 14.49
C SER A 4 -17.66 -13.64 15.73
N ALA A 5 -17.18 -14.86 16.00
CA ALA A 5 -16.26 -15.13 17.12
C ALA A 5 -14.85 -14.55 16.83
N LEU A 6 -14.39 -14.59 15.58
CA LEU A 6 -13.10 -14.02 15.16
C LEU A 6 -13.10 -12.49 15.23
N GLY A 7 -14.19 -11.84 14.83
CA GLY A 7 -14.38 -10.39 14.94
C GLY A 7 -14.41 -9.90 16.39
N GLY A 8 -15.07 -10.66 17.29
CA GLY A 8 -15.07 -10.34 18.73
C GLY A 8 -13.69 -10.48 19.38
N LEU A 9 -12.92 -11.50 19.01
CA LEU A 9 -11.54 -11.70 19.47
C LEU A 9 -10.59 -10.59 18.96
N ALA A 10 -10.74 -10.19 17.67
CA ALA A 10 -9.95 -9.11 17.11
C ALA A 10 -10.26 -7.76 17.77
N ALA A 11 -11.52 -7.45 18.06
CA ALA A 11 -11.92 -6.23 18.76
C ALA A 11 -11.42 -6.21 20.20
N ALA A 12 -11.47 -7.34 20.92
CA ALA A 12 -10.93 -7.47 22.27
C ALA A 12 -9.40 -7.33 22.29
N ALA A 13 -8.70 -7.96 21.34
CA ALA A 13 -7.25 -7.84 21.17
C ALA A 13 -6.84 -6.39 20.83
N ALA A 14 -7.57 -5.71 19.93
CA ALA A 14 -7.33 -4.33 19.60
C ALA A 14 -7.49 -3.39 20.81
N HIS A 15 -8.50 -3.62 21.64
CA HIS A 15 -8.71 -2.86 22.88
C HIS A 15 -7.58 -3.10 23.89
N GLN A 16 -7.18 -4.36 24.09
CA GLN A 16 -6.11 -4.72 25.02
C GLN A 16 -4.72 -4.29 24.56
N LEU A 17 -4.44 -4.28 23.25
CA LEU A 17 -3.16 -3.84 22.69
C LEU A 17 -3.11 -2.33 22.48
N GLY A 18 -4.24 -1.67 22.29
CA GLY A 18 -4.33 -0.22 22.13
C GLY A 18 -3.83 0.55 23.37
N SER A 19 -4.10 0.04 24.57
CA SER A 19 -3.63 0.66 25.82
C SER A 19 -2.10 0.68 25.96
N PRO A 20 -1.36 -0.45 25.85
CA PRO A 20 0.09 -0.44 25.94
C PRO A 20 0.76 0.35 24.79
N LEU A 21 0.21 0.33 23.57
CA LEU A 21 0.72 1.13 22.47
C LEU A 21 0.55 2.63 22.70
N SER A 22 -0.57 3.05 23.28
CA SER A 22 -0.77 4.44 23.67
C SER A 22 0.23 4.87 24.76
N THR A 23 0.54 4.00 25.70
CA THR A 23 1.55 4.27 26.72
C THR A 23 2.94 4.41 26.10
N ILE A 24 3.31 3.54 25.18
CA ILE A 24 4.59 3.60 24.45
C ILE A 24 4.69 4.91 23.65
N ALA A 25 3.63 5.30 22.94
CA ALA A 25 3.60 6.54 22.16
C ALA A 25 3.76 7.79 23.06
N VAL A 26 3.11 7.80 24.22
CA VAL A 26 3.25 8.91 25.20
C VAL A 26 4.68 8.98 25.73
N ILE A 27 5.26 7.87 26.18
CA ILE A 27 6.64 7.83 26.67
C ILE A 27 7.63 8.25 25.59
N ALA A 28 7.47 7.75 24.36
CA ALA A 28 8.30 8.14 23.24
C ALA A 28 8.16 9.64 22.92
N SER A 29 6.95 10.20 23.04
CA SER A 29 6.72 11.64 22.85
C SER A 29 7.41 12.49 23.94
N GLU A 30 7.36 12.05 25.18
CA GLU A 30 8.02 12.74 26.31
C GLU A 30 9.55 12.69 26.14
N LEU A 31 10.11 11.52 25.87
CA LEU A 31 11.55 11.36 25.62
C LEU A 31 12.03 12.22 24.43
N GLY A 32 11.22 12.31 23.36
CA GLY A 32 11.55 13.13 22.20
C GLY A 32 11.56 14.64 22.44
N ARG A 33 10.97 15.14 23.57
CA ARG A 33 11.04 16.55 23.96
C ARG A 33 12.34 16.91 24.67
N ASP A 34 12.92 15.93 25.38
CA ASP A 34 14.08 16.16 26.24
C ASP A 34 15.41 15.87 25.53
N ILE A 35 15.35 15.25 24.34
CA ILE A 35 16.51 14.83 23.57
C ILE A 35 16.80 15.78 22.41
N PRO A 36 18.06 16.24 22.22
CA PRO A 36 18.42 17.08 21.10
C PRO A 36 18.09 16.46 19.76
N ALA A 37 17.53 17.25 18.84
CA ALA A 37 17.05 16.78 17.53
C ALA A 37 18.16 16.25 16.58
N ASP A 38 19.41 16.54 16.88
CA ASP A 38 20.60 16.11 16.16
C ASP A 38 21.22 14.82 16.71
N SER A 39 20.66 14.22 17.76
CA SER A 39 21.13 12.97 18.34
C SER A 39 20.55 11.74 17.61
N ASP A 40 21.33 10.68 17.52
CA ASP A 40 20.88 9.39 16.96
C ASP A 40 19.68 8.83 17.78
N MET A 41 19.64 9.07 19.08
CA MET A 41 18.57 8.65 19.97
C MET A 41 17.24 9.36 19.66
N TYR A 42 17.27 10.61 19.19
CA TYR A 42 16.05 11.31 18.75
C TYR A 42 15.42 10.62 17.53
N GLN A 43 16.25 10.09 16.64
CA GLN A 43 15.79 9.33 15.47
C GLN A 43 15.10 8.03 15.88
N ASP A 44 15.70 7.31 16.84
CA ASP A 44 15.13 6.06 17.35
C ASP A 44 13.78 6.31 18.02
N ILE A 45 13.63 7.43 18.74
CA ILE A 45 12.37 7.81 19.38
C ILE A 45 11.30 8.17 18.33
N LYS A 46 11.67 8.92 17.30
CA LYS A 46 10.74 9.23 16.21
C LYS A 46 10.26 7.97 15.50
N LEU A 47 11.16 7.03 15.29
CA LEU A 47 10.82 5.73 14.75
C LEU A 47 9.86 4.97 15.66
N LEU A 48 10.12 4.92 16.96
CA LEU A 48 9.25 4.27 17.94
C LEU A 48 7.85 4.89 17.94
N GLN A 49 7.73 6.22 17.81
CA GLN A 49 6.47 6.93 17.66
C GLN A 49 5.71 6.47 16.42
N SER A 50 6.37 6.52 15.25
CA SER A 50 5.75 6.14 13.98
C SER A 50 5.27 4.69 13.94
N GLU A 51 6.05 3.76 14.51
CA GLU A 51 5.66 2.35 14.59
C GLU A 51 4.52 2.10 15.60
N SER A 52 4.49 2.86 16.71
CA SER A 52 3.37 2.79 17.67
C SER A 52 2.06 3.32 17.05
N ASP A 53 2.12 4.42 16.32
CA ASP A 53 0.97 4.98 15.61
C ASP A 53 0.47 4.00 14.55
N ARG A 54 1.37 3.42 13.77
CA ARG A 54 1.06 2.40 12.78
C ARG A 54 0.40 1.17 13.38
N CYS A 55 0.90 0.67 14.51
CA CYS A 55 0.28 -0.44 15.21
C CYS A 55 -1.14 -0.10 15.67
N ARG A 56 -1.38 1.14 16.13
CA ARG A 56 -2.73 1.61 16.51
C ARG A 56 -3.66 1.65 15.30
N ASP A 57 -3.19 2.12 14.15
CA ASP A 57 -3.99 2.17 12.91
C ASP A 57 -4.38 0.75 12.43
N ILE A 58 -3.45 -0.19 12.49
CA ILE A 58 -3.72 -1.60 12.19
C ILE A 58 -4.77 -2.17 13.16
N LEU A 59 -4.63 -1.93 14.46
CA LEU A 59 -5.59 -2.39 15.46
C LEU A 59 -6.95 -1.69 15.32
N ALA A 60 -6.97 -0.41 14.98
CA ALA A 60 -8.19 0.32 14.69
C ALA A 60 -8.90 -0.28 13.46
N SER A 61 -8.18 -0.62 12.41
CA SER A 61 -8.76 -1.27 11.22
C SER A 61 -9.35 -2.66 11.52
N LEU A 62 -8.74 -3.39 12.46
CA LEU A 62 -9.26 -4.69 12.92
C LEU A 62 -10.47 -4.57 13.86
N SER A 63 -10.60 -3.45 14.58
CA SER A 63 -11.67 -3.22 15.57
C SER A 63 -12.90 -2.50 15.00
N HIS A 64 -12.80 -1.90 13.82
CA HIS A 64 -13.95 -1.28 13.16
C HIS A 64 -14.89 -2.37 12.65
N SER A 65 -15.89 -2.72 13.47
CA SER A 65 -17.10 -3.37 12.94
C SER A 65 -17.76 -2.38 11.97
N PRO A 66 -18.12 -2.81 10.77
CA PRO A 66 -18.74 -1.94 9.79
C PRO A 66 -20.06 -1.40 10.37
N ARG A 67 -20.08 -0.08 10.66
CA ARG A 67 -21.29 0.60 11.15
C ARG A 67 -22.27 0.94 10.02
N ASN A 68 -21.81 0.84 8.77
CA ASN A 68 -22.65 0.98 7.58
C ASN A 68 -22.33 -0.17 6.62
N ALA A 69 -23.31 -0.57 5.80
CA ALA A 69 -23.15 -1.62 4.80
C ALA A 69 -22.03 -1.30 3.77
N ASP A 70 -21.65 -0.02 3.65
CA ASP A 70 -20.58 0.48 2.77
C ASP A 70 -19.17 0.30 3.37
N ASP A 71 -19.04 0.02 4.68
CA ASP A 71 -17.76 -0.12 5.39
C ASP A 71 -17.34 -1.59 5.58
N ASN A 72 -17.93 -2.53 4.84
CA ASN A 72 -17.51 -3.93 4.92
C ASN A 72 -16.04 -4.07 4.43
N PRO A 73 -15.09 -4.44 5.30
CA PRO A 73 -13.69 -4.59 4.92
C PRO A 73 -13.45 -5.72 3.92
N PHE A 74 -14.44 -6.59 3.74
CA PHE A 74 -14.43 -7.68 2.76
C PHE A 74 -15.45 -7.46 1.63
N ALA A 75 -15.90 -6.21 1.42
CA ALA A 75 -16.76 -5.91 0.28
C ALA A 75 -16.04 -6.20 -1.03
N GLU A 76 -16.77 -6.75 -1.97
CA GLU A 76 -16.30 -6.89 -3.34
C GLU A 76 -16.46 -5.56 -4.06
N VAL A 77 -15.37 -5.05 -4.56
CA VAL A 77 -15.33 -3.76 -5.27
C VAL A 77 -14.46 -3.86 -6.52
N PRO A 78 -14.72 -3.05 -7.54
CA PRO A 78 -13.81 -2.96 -8.69
C PRO A 78 -12.37 -2.68 -8.26
N ILE A 79 -11.40 -3.27 -8.95
CA ILE A 79 -9.97 -3.04 -8.62
C ILE A 79 -9.59 -1.57 -8.67
N SER A 80 -10.24 -0.76 -9.51
CA SER A 80 -10.02 0.68 -9.56
C SER A 80 -10.40 1.39 -8.27
N VAL A 81 -11.46 0.95 -7.60
CA VAL A 81 -11.85 1.51 -6.30
C VAL A 81 -10.77 1.25 -5.24
N ILE A 82 -10.13 0.08 -5.28
CA ILE A 82 -9.00 -0.20 -4.39
C ILE A 82 -7.83 0.75 -4.67
N ALA A 83 -7.50 1.00 -5.93
CA ALA A 83 -6.44 1.94 -6.30
C ALA A 83 -6.76 3.38 -5.87
N GLU A 84 -8.01 3.82 -6.04
CA GLU A 84 -8.49 5.13 -5.56
C GLU A 84 -8.38 5.26 -4.04
N LEU A 85 -8.85 4.25 -3.29
CA LEU A 85 -8.75 4.21 -1.83
C LEU A 85 -7.29 4.16 -1.35
N ALA A 86 -6.40 3.50 -2.07
CA ALA A 86 -4.98 3.44 -1.76
C ALA A 86 -4.28 4.79 -1.98
N ALA A 87 -4.71 5.56 -2.99
CA ALA A 87 -4.13 6.85 -3.32
C ALA A 87 -4.67 8.01 -2.44
N MET A 88 -5.93 7.93 -2.02
CA MET A 88 -6.63 9.02 -1.32
C MET A 88 -5.90 9.60 -0.11
N PRO A 89 -5.30 8.80 0.81
CA PRO A 89 -4.61 9.34 1.99
C PRO A 89 -3.33 10.10 1.68
N HIS A 90 -2.78 9.94 0.48
CA HIS A 90 -1.45 10.45 0.10
C HIS A 90 -1.53 11.62 -0.89
N GLN A 91 -2.73 12.02 -1.30
CA GLN A 91 -2.91 13.18 -2.18
C GLN A 91 -2.40 14.45 -1.48
N GLN A 92 -1.32 15.00 -2.01
CA GLN A 92 -0.74 16.27 -1.57
C GLN A 92 -0.94 17.31 -2.65
N ASN A 93 -1.08 18.59 -2.27
CA ASN A 93 -1.40 19.67 -3.20
C ASN A 93 -0.31 19.91 -4.26
N ASP A 94 0.90 19.40 -4.04
CA ASP A 94 2.05 19.65 -4.93
C ASP A 94 2.31 18.51 -5.95
N ILE A 95 1.70 17.34 -5.76
CA ILE A 95 1.87 16.18 -6.65
C ILE A 95 0.54 15.81 -7.29
N SER A 96 0.50 15.81 -8.61
CA SER A 96 -0.67 15.39 -9.37
C SER A 96 -0.72 13.86 -9.45
N VAL A 97 -1.80 13.26 -8.93
CA VAL A 97 -2.03 11.82 -9.02
C VAL A 97 -3.16 11.57 -10.01
N THR A 98 -2.88 10.82 -11.08
CA THR A 98 -3.87 10.42 -12.09
C THR A 98 -4.11 8.91 -12.03
N ILE A 99 -5.35 8.49 -12.25
CA ILE A 99 -5.73 7.08 -12.29
C ILE A 99 -6.43 6.81 -13.61
N GLU A 100 -5.86 5.90 -14.39
CA GLU A 100 -6.37 5.52 -15.70
C GLU A 100 -6.70 4.03 -15.77
N LYS A 101 -7.70 3.67 -16.56
CA LYS A 101 -8.20 2.31 -16.70
C LYS A 101 -8.16 1.84 -18.16
N TYR A 102 -7.53 0.70 -18.38
CA TYR A 102 -7.38 0.13 -19.71
C TYR A 102 -7.79 -1.36 -19.75
N PRO A 103 -8.97 -1.69 -20.30
CA PRO A 103 -9.24 -3.06 -20.64
C PRO A 103 -8.31 -3.47 -21.79
N THR A 104 -7.46 -4.45 -21.57
CA THR A 104 -6.52 -4.94 -22.58
C THR A 104 -7.29 -5.82 -23.57
N LEU A 105 -7.41 -5.36 -24.80
CA LEU A 105 -8.06 -6.11 -25.88
C LEU A 105 -7.14 -7.24 -26.36
N ARG A 106 -7.59 -8.47 -26.25
CA ARG A 106 -6.81 -9.63 -26.71
C ARG A 106 -6.83 -9.86 -28.23
N ASN A 107 -7.74 -9.21 -28.99
CA ASN A 107 -7.80 -9.25 -30.46
C ASN A 107 -8.44 -8.00 -31.01
N LEU A 108 -7.78 -7.35 -31.95
CA LEU A 108 -8.22 -6.16 -32.67
C LEU A 108 -9.50 -6.36 -33.53
N ASP A 109 -9.97 -7.59 -33.70
CA ASP A 109 -11.02 -7.92 -34.68
C ASP A 109 -12.43 -8.14 -34.06
N ASN A 110 -12.60 -8.15 -32.72
CA ASN A 110 -13.92 -8.34 -32.10
C ASN A 110 -14.13 -7.39 -30.92
N HIS A 111 -14.79 -6.26 -31.15
CA HIS A 111 -15.23 -5.31 -30.13
C HIS A 111 -16.22 -5.90 -29.07
N LYS A 112 -16.48 -7.19 -29.08
CA LYS A 112 -17.46 -7.84 -28.19
C LYS A 112 -16.87 -8.53 -26.97
N ASP A 113 -15.55 -8.67 -26.87
CA ASP A 113 -14.91 -9.38 -25.75
C ASP A 113 -14.03 -8.45 -24.89
N GLN A 114 -14.53 -7.25 -24.56
CA GLN A 114 -13.93 -6.48 -23.47
C GLN A 114 -14.22 -7.23 -22.15
N ALA A 115 -13.18 -7.75 -21.52
CA ALA A 115 -13.31 -8.30 -20.19
C ALA A 115 -13.84 -7.21 -19.25
N LEU A 116 -14.88 -7.51 -18.47
CA LEU A 116 -15.36 -6.61 -17.45
C LEU A 116 -14.28 -6.34 -16.43
N GLU A 117 -14.29 -5.15 -15.82
CA GLU A 117 -13.41 -4.83 -14.71
C GLU A 117 -13.58 -5.85 -13.59
N PRO A 118 -12.49 -6.45 -13.08
CA PRO A 118 -12.59 -7.46 -12.04
C PRO A 118 -13.03 -6.84 -10.72
N ASN A 119 -14.00 -7.48 -10.06
CA ASN A 119 -14.30 -7.23 -8.67
C ASN A 119 -13.33 -8.02 -7.80
N VAL A 120 -12.79 -7.37 -6.80
CA VAL A 120 -11.82 -7.96 -5.87
C VAL A 120 -12.29 -7.75 -4.44
N THR A 121 -11.93 -8.69 -3.56
CA THR A 121 -12.20 -8.51 -2.15
C THR A 121 -11.33 -7.38 -1.59
N ARG A 122 -11.96 -6.39 -0.96
CA ARG A 122 -11.27 -5.31 -0.25
C ARG A 122 -10.54 -5.88 0.97
N SER A 123 -9.34 -6.41 0.76
CA SER A 123 -8.52 -6.93 1.86
C SER A 123 -7.54 -5.87 2.38
N PRO A 124 -7.23 -5.87 3.69
CA PRO A 124 -6.19 -4.99 4.24
C PRO A 124 -4.85 -5.14 3.53
N GLU A 125 -4.47 -6.37 3.16
CA GLU A 125 -3.23 -6.65 2.46
C GLU A 125 -3.15 -5.95 1.10
N LEU A 126 -4.25 -6.00 0.34
CA LEU A 126 -4.34 -5.38 -0.97
C LEU A 126 -4.30 -3.85 -0.84
N LEU A 127 -5.12 -3.30 0.06
CA LEU A 127 -5.24 -1.86 0.25
C LEU A 127 -3.92 -1.26 0.80
N HIS A 128 -3.37 -1.80 1.88
CA HIS A 128 -2.13 -1.29 2.48
C HIS A 128 -0.91 -1.54 1.59
N GLY A 129 -0.86 -2.69 0.90
CA GLY A 129 0.22 -2.97 -0.04
C GLY A 129 0.29 -1.94 -1.17
N LEU A 130 -0.84 -1.64 -1.82
CA LEU A 130 -0.91 -0.61 -2.87
C LEU A 130 -0.71 0.79 -2.30
N SER A 131 -1.33 1.13 -1.16
CA SER A 131 -1.18 2.44 -0.51
C SER A 131 0.29 2.77 -0.20
N THR A 132 1.06 1.79 0.29
CA THR A 132 2.49 1.99 0.57
C THR A 132 3.30 2.21 -0.72
N LEU A 133 2.96 1.54 -1.84
CA LEU A 133 3.61 1.79 -3.13
C LEU A 133 3.29 3.18 -3.68
N VAL A 134 2.02 3.60 -3.60
CA VAL A 134 1.58 4.95 -4.00
C VAL A 134 2.26 6.02 -3.15
N GLN A 135 2.30 5.84 -1.82
CA GLN A 135 3.02 6.73 -0.91
C GLN A 135 4.49 6.87 -1.31
N ASN A 136 5.14 5.75 -1.62
CA ASN A 136 6.53 5.76 -2.06
C ASN A 136 6.71 6.52 -3.38
N ALA A 137 5.84 6.29 -4.36
CA ALA A 137 5.86 7.03 -5.63
C ALA A 137 5.70 8.54 -5.42
N ILE A 138 4.72 8.97 -4.61
CA ILE A 138 4.48 10.40 -4.30
C ILE A 138 5.68 11.03 -3.59
N GLN A 139 6.35 10.32 -2.70
CA GLN A 139 7.54 10.82 -1.99
C GLN A 139 8.74 11.06 -2.90
N PHE A 140 8.85 10.31 -3.99
CA PHE A 140 9.97 10.45 -4.93
C PHE A 140 9.61 11.22 -6.18
N ALA A 141 8.34 11.40 -6.49
CA ALA A 141 7.86 12.18 -7.62
C ALA A 141 8.37 13.63 -7.54
N ARG A 142 8.54 14.24 -8.71
CA ARG A 142 8.79 15.70 -8.85
C ARG A 142 7.47 16.44 -8.96
N ASN A 143 6.54 15.97 -9.79
CA ASN A 143 5.27 16.61 -10.07
C ASN A 143 4.11 15.63 -10.22
N THR A 144 4.36 14.41 -10.75
CA THR A 144 3.28 13.53 -11.20
C THR A 144 3.49 12.08 -10.78
N VAL A 145 2.38 11.45 -10.38
CA VAL A 145 2.26 10.00 -10.23
C VAL A 145 1.09 9.53 -11.09
N GLU A 146 1.32 8.54 -11.94
CA GLU A 146 0.33 7.93 -12.80
C GLU A 146 0.05 6.51 -12.34
N ILE A 147 -1.21 6.18 -12.10
CA ILE A 147 -1.65 4.84 -11.70
C ILE A 147 -2.45 4.28 -12.86
N THR A 148 -1.93 3.26 -13.52
CA THR A 148 -2.57 2.59 -14.65
C THR A 148 -3.10 1.24 -14.21
N ILE A 149 -4.40 1.03 -14.38
CA ILE A 149 -5.07 -0.22 -14.07
C ILE A 149 -5.42 -0.90 -15.39
N SER A 150 -4.95 -2.11 -15.59
CA SER A 150 -5.21 -2.89 -16.80
C SER A 150 -5.64 -4.31 -16.48
N TRP A 151 -6.51 -4.88 -17.34
CA TRP A 151 -6.98 -6.23 -17.17
C TRP A 151 -7.33 -6.88 -18.51
N ASP A 152 -7.20 -8.20 -18.52
CA ASP A 152 -7.71 -9.07 -19.59
C ASP A 152 -8.44 -10.30 -18.99
N ALA A 153 -8.69 -11.30 -19.80
CA ALA A 153 -9.33 -12.54 -19.34
C ALA A 153 -8.44 -13.39 -18.41
N ALA A 154 -7.12 -13.15 -18.38
CA ALA A 154 -6.17 -13.96 -17.62
C ALA A 154 -5.45 -13.18 -16.52
N ASN A 155 -5.29 -11.87 -16.67
CA ASN A 155 -4.44 -11.06 -15.79
C ASN A 155 -5.16 -9.80 -15.33
N VAL A 156 -4.75 -9.31 -14.16
CA VAL A 156 -5.07 -7.98 -13.63
C VAL A 156 -3.74 -7.33 -13.24
N ALA A 157 -3.57 -6.05 -13.58
CA ALA A 157 -2.34 -5.34 -13.26
C ALA A 157 -2.63 -3.91 -12.81
N VAL A 158 -1.84 -3.44 -11.85
CA VAL A 158 -1.77 -2.05 -11.40
C VAL A 158 -0.33 -1.60 -11.57
N GLU A 159 -0.08 -0.62 -12.43
CA GLU A 159 1.21 0.00 -12.66
C GLU A 159 1.21 1.39 -12.01
N ILE A 160 2.23 1.69 -11.23
CA ILE A 160 2.40 2.94 -10.51
C ILE A 160 3.70 3.56 -11.00
N ASP A 161 3.58 4.67 -11.70
CA ASP A 161 4.67 5.40 -12.35
C ASP A 161 4.87 6.76 -11.70
N ASP A 162 6.12 7.14 -11.41
CA ASP A 162 6.47 8.49 -10.96
C ASP A 162 7.41 9.17 -11.97
N ASP A 163 7.55 10.49 -11.84
CA ASP A 163 8.48 11.33 -12.61
C ASP A 163 9.75 11.70 -11.83
N GLY A 164 10.08 10.94 -10.81
CA GLY A 164 11.21 11.15 -9.93
C GLY A 164 12.57 10.76 -10.53
N PRO A 165 13.57 10.49 -9.68
CA PRO A 165 14.91 10.10 -10.13
C PRO A 165 15.01 8.64 -10.58
N GLY A 166 13.98 7.81 -10.32
CA GLY A 166 14.03 6.38 -10.53
C GLY A 166 14.79 5.62 -9.42
N PHE A 167 14.85 4.30 -9.57
CA PHE A 167 15.60 3.44 -8.67
C PHE A 167 17.11 3.43 -9.03
N PRO A 168 18.02 3.44 -8.06
CA PRO A 168 19.43 3.19 -8.33
C PRO A 168 19.62 1.82 -8.99
N LEU A 169 20.35 1.79 -10.09
CA LEU A 169 20.57 0.55 -10.86
C LEU A 169 21.19 -0.57 -10.02
N THR A 170 22.02 -0.21 -9.04
CA THR A 170 22.68 -1.16 -8.11
C THR A 170 21.72 -1.82 -7.13
N LEU A 171 20.50 -1.30 -6.97
CA LEU A 171 19.51 -1.81 -6.02
C LEU A 171 18.30 -2.46 -6.71
N LEU A 172 18.15 -2.31 -8.02
CA LEU A 172 16.98 -2.80 -8.77
C LEU A 172 16.69 -4.28 -8.51
N ASP A 173 17.71 -5.13 -8.58
CA ASP A 173 17.58 -6.58 -8.41
C ASP A 173 17.29 -6.98 -6.94
N ARG A 174 17.51 -6.06 -6.01
CA ARG A 174 17.36 -6.28 -4.57
C ARG A 174 16.16 -5.57 -3.98
N LEU A 175 15.38 -4.84 -4.79
CA LEU A 175 14.19 -4.14 -4.30
C LEU A 175 13.20 -5.12 -3.66
N GLY A 176 12.72 -4.75 -2.49
CA GLY A 176 11.89 -5.61 -1.66
C GLY A 176 12.66 -6.51 -0.68
N GLU A 177 13.98 -6.41 -0.57
CA GLU A 177 14.72 -6.88 0.59
C GLU A 177 14.54 -5.87 1.76
N PRO A 178 14.50 -6.35 3.02
CA PRO A 178 14.37 -5.43 4.16
C PRO A 178 15.62 -4.54 4.31
N TYR A 179 15.41 -3.32 4.81
CA TYR A 179 16.46 -2.33 5.10
C TYR A 179 17.24 -1.80 3.89
N LEU A 180 16.71 -1.96 2.68
CA LEU A 180 17.25 -1.28 1.50
C LEU A 180 16.64 0.11 1.39
N SER A 181 17.44 1.14 1.71
CA SER A 181 17.08 2.54 1.48
C SER A 181 18.15 3.23 0.65
N THR A 182 17.70 4.07 -0.30
CA THR A 182 18.59 4.92 -1.10
C THR A 182 19.02 6.18 -0.35
N ARG A 183 18.35 6.51 0.74
CA ARG A 183 18.62 7.66 1.59
C ARG A 183 19.48 7.25 2.79
N SER A 184 20.81 7.20 2.57
CA SER A 184 21.77 7.20 3.67
C SER A 184 21.74 8.58 4.34
N ARG A 185 21.08 8.73 5.51
CA ARG A 185 21.10 9.87 6.43
C ARG A 185 19.98 10.91 6.42
N GLU A 186 18.93 10.83 5.62
CA GLU A 186 17.75 11.69 5.84
C GLU A 186 16.60 10.91 6.49
N LYS A 187 16.29 11.33 7.53
CA LYS A 187 15.52 11.24 8.77
C LYS A 187 14.19 10.47 8.83
N ASP A 188 13.64 9.77 7.81
CA ASP A 188 12.30 9.18 8.01
C ASP A 188 12.00 7.84 7.28
N HIS A 189 12.92 7.22 6.54
CA HIS A 189 12.54 6.02 5.79
C HIS A 189 13.56 4.90 5.92
N MET A 190 13.21 3.86 6.70
CA MET A 190 14.02 2.66 6.92
C MET A 190 14.20 1.73 5.71
N GLY A 191 13.73 2.10 4.53
CA GLY A 191 13.77 1.20 3.37
C GLY A 191 12.87 -0.03 3.50
N LEU A 192 11.83 0.04 4.35
CA LEU A 192 10.91 -1.06 4.59
C LEU A 192 9.64 -0.99 3.74
N GLY A 193 9.32 0.15 3.14
CA GLY A 193 8.06 0.33 2.41
C GLY A 193 7.87 -0.70 1.29
N ILE A 194 8.85 -0.82 0.40
CA ILE A 194 8.80 -1.80 -0.72
C ILE A 194 8.77 -3.24 -0.19
N PHE A 195 9.55 -3.55 0.86
CA PHE A 195 9.53 -4.87 1.49
C PHE A 195 8.15 -5.21 2.07
N ILE A 196 7.51 -4.27 2.77
CA ILE A 196 6.17 -4.44 3.34
C ILE A 196 5.15 -4.64 2.23
N SER A 197 5.16 -3.79 1.20
CA SER A 197 4.26 -3.92 0.05
C SER A 197 4.42 -5.26 -0.63
N LYS A 198 5.66 -5.70 -0.89
CA LYS A 198 5.95 -7.01 -1.48
C LYS A 198 5.42 -8.16 -0.62
N THR A 199 5.55 -8.05 0.70
CA THR A 199 5.06 -9.07 1.63
C THR A 199 3.53 -9.12 1.67
N LEU A 200 2.87 -7.96 1.77
CA LEU A 200 1.41 -7.88 1.83
C LEU A 200 0.77 -8.30 0.51
N LEU A 201 1.23 -7.75 -0.61
CA LEU A 201 0.72 -8.08 -1.94
C LEU A 201 1.04 -9.52 -2.34
N GLY A 202 2.19 -10.06 -1.91
CA GLY A 202 2.53 -11.48 -2.08
C GLY A 202 1.52 -12.43 -1.43
N ARG A 203 0.87 -12.04 -0.31
CA ARG A 203 -0.23 -12.81 0.30
C ARG A 203 -1.49 -12.83 -0.56
N THR A 204 -1.67 -11.84 -1.42
CA THR A 204 -2.74 -11.82 -2.43
C THR A 204 -2.32 -12.49 -3.74
N HIS A 205 -1.20 -13.23 -3.75
CA HIS A 205 -0.60 -13.87 -4.92
C HIS A 205 -0.12 -12.90 -6.01
N ALA A 206 0.13 -11.63 -5.66
CA ALA A 206 0.71 -10.66 -6.58
C ALA A 206 2.17 -10.95 -6.89
N GLN A 207 2.57 -10.62 -8.11
CA GLN A 207 3.96 -10.49 -8.53
C GLN A 207 4.30 -9.03 -8.72
N LEU A 208 5.41 -8.57 -8.16
CA LEU A 208 5.88 -7.19 -8.27
C LEU A 208 7.11 -7.12 -9.16
N PHE A 209 7.09 -6.16 -10.07
CA PHE A 209 8.18 -5.86 -11.00
C PHE A 209 8.55 -4.39 -10.86
N PHE A 210 9.85 -4.12 -10.81
CA PHE A 210 10.41 -2.78 -10.64
C PHE A 210 11.27 -2.43 -11.84
N LYS A 211 11.10 -1.25 -12.41
CA LYS A 211 11.90 -0.75 -13.52
C LYS A 211 12.05 0.77 -13.44
N ASN A 212 13.04 1.30 -14.13
CA ASN A 212 13.11 2.74 -14.41
C ASN A 212 12.44 3.03 -15.76
N ARG A 213 11.77 4.15 -15.83
CA ARG A 213 11.12 4.63 -17.07
C ARG A 213 12.19 5.19 -18.01
N PRO A 214 12.04 5.03 -19.32
CA PRO A 214 12.98 5.59 -20.31
C PRO A 214 13.11 7.12 -20.21
N ASP A 215 11.99 7.80 -19.91
CA ASP A 215 11.91 9.26 -19.82
C ASP A 215 12.25 9.80 -18.43
N GLY A 216 12.72 8.93 -17.52
CA GLY A 216 13.00 9.23 -16.12
C GLY A 216 11.85 8.84 -15.20
N GLY A 217 12.18 8.58 -13.93
CA GLY A 217 11.22 8.11 -12.93
C GLY A 217 11.27 6.61 -12.71
N ALA A 218 10.54 6.15 -11.70
CA ALA A 218 10.37 4.74 -11.39
C ALA A 218 9.01 4.23 -11.87
N SER A 219 8.94 2.92 -12.09
CA SER A 219 7.71 2.20 -12.39
C SER A 219 7.65 0.93 -11.55
N VAL A 220 6.53 0.72 -10.89
CA VAL A 220 6.22 -0.47 -10.12
C VAL A 220 4.99 -1.12 -10.71
N LEU A 221 5.15 -2.32 -11.28
CA LEU A 221 4.05 -3.12 -11.81
C LEU A 221 3.68 -4.20 -10.79
N VAL A 222 2.44 -4.20 -10.36
CA VAL A 222 1.82 -5.26 -9.54
C VAL A 222 0.89 -6.05 -10.42
N LYS A 223 1.12 -7.35 -10.53
CA LYS A 223 0.38 -8.24 -11.44
C LYS A 223 -0.18 -9.44 -10.69
N TRP A 224 -1.42 -9.79 -10.99
CA TRP A 224 -2.10 -10.98 -10.51
C TRP A 224 -2.59 -11.84 -11.66
N ASP A 225 -2.68 -13.13 -11.40
CA ASP A 225 -3.56 -14.00 -12.18
C ASP A 225 -5.02 -13.64 -11.85
N ARG A 226 -5.85 -13.35 -12.85
CA ARG A 226 -7.22 -12.88 -12.64
C ARG A 226 -8.03 -13.82 -11.74
N LYS A 227 -7.87 -15.13 -11.94
CA LYS A 227 -8.57 -16.15 -11.16
C LYS A 227 -8.22 -16.15 -9.66
N THR A 228 -7.07 -15.57 -9.29
CA THR A 228 -6.63 -15.57 -7.89
C THR A 228 -7.07 -14.33 -7.14
N ILE A 229 -7.33 -13.22 -7.84
CA ILE A 229 -7.71 -11.96 -7.21
C ILE A 229 -9.19 -11.61 -7.38
N GLU A 230 -9.81 -12.05 -8.49
CA GLU A 230 -11.22 -11.80 -8.75
C GLU A 230 -12.08 -12.57 -7.74
N ALA A 231 -13.03 -11.88 -7.13
CA ALA A 231 -13.99 -12.51 -6.24
C ALA A 231 -14.85 -13.52 -7.03
N GLU A 232 -15.04 -14.70 -6.46
CA GLU A 232 -15.92 -15.70 -7.07
C GLU A 232 -17.35 -15.14 -7.07
N ASN A 233 -17.92 -14.95 -8.27
CA ASN A 233 -19.35 -14.68 -8.40
C ASN A 233 -20.12 -15.92 -7.92
N ILE A 234 -20.65 -15.87 -6.68
CA ILE A 234 -21.57 -16.86 -6.11
C ILE A 234 -22.98 -16.61 -6.64
#